data_5d89a89f72aaac342e99b761b25262ae
#
_entry.id   5d89a89f72aaac342e99b761b25262ae
#
_cell.length_a   1.000
_cell.length_b   1.000
_cell.length_c   1.000
_cell.angle_alpha   90.00
_cell.angle_beta   90.00
_cell.angle_gamma   90.00
#
_symmetry.space_group_name_H-M   'P 1'
#
loop_
_entity.id
_entity.type
_entity.pdbx_description
1 polymer ?
#
loop_
_entity_poly.entity_id
_entity_poly.type
_entity_poly.pdbx_seq_one_letter_code
_entity_poly.pdbx_strand_id
1 'polypeptide(L)'
;MHRWINRAAVLGVGARFPLVLLTLATLMSGCQSTSTQDDPMAGLRCWAFRDEASITRKQVDYIQDRSDKGNLKCTIMLGNLYERGHGVSRDIPKAKALYQAVADVDEQAYLFLGDLAQSGLDGPPDYVKARQLYRRAAAIKDSASAELGLAKLMEEGKGGAQDQQGAMALYLSATRSSFGEAWDGIQRLRASGVTLSAEQEQRYNQVWVGIAQSRLMRRMWRVQDEVSAVFKPGPEAKHVIVKVQYQQGSALPQLSIEHGSGDSAMDQAVLKGLGEYRFAGEPLLPPGRKTWEVLADVHLKSR
;
A
#
# COMPACT_ATOMS: atom_id res chain seq x y z
N MET A 1 39.57 1.60 -29.07
CA MET A 1 40.41 2.45 -29.98
C MET A 1 40.20 3.89 -29.63
N HIS A 2 41.32 4.58 -29.56
CA HIS A 2 41.59 6.01 -29.36
C HIS A 2 41.59 6.56 -27.92
N ARG A 3 42.82 6.44 -27.38
CA ARG A 3 43.43 7.32 -26.39
C ARG A 3 43.66 8.71 -26.99
N TRP A 4 43.49 9.77 -26.20
CA TRP A 4 44.33 10.98 -26.36
C TRP A 4 44.85 11.42 -24.99
N ILE A 5 46.19 11.40 -24.95
CA ILE A 5 47.05 11.96 -23.93
C ILE A 5 47.41 13.37 -24.43
N ASN A 6 47.42 14.39 -23.58
CA ASN A 6 48.25 15.53 -23.80
C ASN A 6 48.92 16.02 -22.50
N ARG A 7 50.25 15.98 -22.60
CA ARG A 7 51.22 16.59 -21.67
C ARG A 7 51.45 18.06 -22.06
N ALA A 8 51.75 18.90 -21.10
CA ALA A 8 52.80 19.96 -21.13
C ALA A 8 52.53 20.87 -19.91
N ALA A 9 53.45 21.48 -19.26
CA ALA A 9 54.86 21.49 -19.10
C ALA A 9 55.12 22.47 -17.96
N VAL A 10 56.16 22.19 -17.24
CA VAL A 10 56.74 22.93 -16.11
C VAL A 10 57.34 24.27 -16.59
N LEU A 11 57.15 25.33 -15.81
CA LEU A 11 58.15 26.41 -15.66
C LEU A 11 58.09 27.01 -14.26
N GLY A 12 59.15 26.87 -13.52
CA GLY A 12 59.35 27.46 -12.24
C GLY A 12 59.94 28.87 -12.36
N VAL A 13 59.57 29.71 -11.43
CA VAL A 13 60.41 30.88 -11.05
C VAL A 13 60.34 31.05 -9.54
N GLY A 14 61.48 30.99 -8.89
CA GLY A 14 61.64 31.21 -7.48
C GLY A 14 61.65 32.72 -7.13
N ALA A 15 61.00 33.03 -6.04
CA ALA A 15 61.28 34.30 -5.34
C ALA A 15 61.23 34.05 -3.83
N ARG A 16 62.36 34.22 -3.20
CA ARG A 16 62.51 34.22 -1.76
C ARG A 16 62.05 35.61 -1.24
N PHE A 17 61.17 35.64 -0.26
CA PHE A 17 60.94 36.76 0.64
C PHE A 17 60.68 36.29 2.08
N PRO A 18 60.98 37.11 3.10
CA PRO A 18 61.34 36.62 4.42
C PRO A 18 60.14 36.43 5.36
N LEU A 19 60.41 35.65 6.40
CA LEU A 19 59.52 35.40 7.55
C LEU A 19 59.17 36.76 8.25
N VAL A 20 57.86 37.02 8.32
CA VAL A 20 57.31 37.91 9.36
C VAL A 20 56.30 37.01 10.15
N LEU A 21 56.77 36.69 11.35
CA LEU A 21 55.90 36.04 12.35
C LEU A 21 54.89 37.07 12.86
N LEU A 22 53.69 37.07 12.38
CA LEU A 22 52.53 37.72 13.00
C LEU A 22 51.69 36.65 13.67
N THR A 23 51.79 36.54 14.98
CA THR A 23 50.91 35.76 15.82
C THR A 23 49.53 36.42 15.86
N LEU A 24 48.63 36.08 14.96
CA LEU A 24 47.21 36.35 15.12
C LEU A 24 46.60 35.22 15.94
N ALA A 25 46.38 35.47 17.22
CA ALA A 25 45.49 34.68 18.03
C ALA A 25 44.03 34.90 17.53
N THR A 26 43.61 34.13 16.56
CA THR A 26 42.22 34.04 16.17
C THR A 26 41.49 33.30 17.28
N LEU A 27 40.69 34.02 18.05
CA LEU A 27 39.60 33.47 18.86
C LEU A 27 38.68 32.70 17.93
N MET A 28 38.92 31.41 17.79
CA MET A 28 37.94 30.45 17.27
C MET A 28 36.82 30.34 18.31
N SER A 29 35.90 31.33 18.32
CA SER A 29 34.56 31.07 18.81
C SER A 29 33.98 30.01 17.90
N GLY A 30 34.28 28.75 18.23
CA GLY A 30 33.59 27.60 17.65
C GLY A 30 32.13 27.76 17.99
N CYS A 31 31.32 28.21 17.01
CA CYS A 31 29.96 27.77 16.97
C CYS A 31 30.06 26.25 16.91
N GLN A 32 29.99 25.60 18.08
CA GLN A 32 29.51 24.23 18.15
C GLN A 32 28.07 24.29 17.65
N SER A 33 27.89 24.22 16.34
CA SER A 33 26.66 23.65 15.81
C SER A 33 26.63 22.27 16.44
N THR A 34 25.87 22.13 17.52
CA THR A 34 25.35 20.87 17.92
C THR A 34 24.55 20.40 16.69
N SER A 35 25.22 19.64 15.83
CA SER A 35 24.52 18.83 14.86
C SER A 35 23.64 17.88 15.69
N THR A 36 22.42 18.32 15.95
CA THR A 36 21.34 17.39 16.27
C THR A 36 21.36 16.44 15.12
N GLN A 37 21.92 15.27 15.34
CA GLN A 37 22.05 14.21 14.37
C GLN A 37 20.63 13.94 13.90
N ASP A 38 20.26 14.47 12.72
CA ASP A 38 18.96 14.29 12.13
C ASP A 38 18.80 12.77 11.99
N ASP A 39 17.87 12.19 12.76
CA ASP A 39 17.55 10.77 12.62
C ASP A 39 16.91 10.56 11.24
N PRO A 40 17.65 10.04 10.24
CA PRO A 40 17.13 9.90 8.88
C PRO A 40 15.94 8.94 8.82
N MET A 41 15.75 8.15 9.88
CA MET A 41 14.62 7.19 9.99
C MET A 41 13.49 7.75 10.86
N ALA A 42 13.56 8.99 11.31
CA ALA A 42 12.57 9.58 12.21
C ALA A 42 11.14 9.44 11.67
N GLY A 43 10.92 9.75 10.42
CA GLY A 43 9.61 9.64 9.79
C GLY A 43 9.04 8.22 9.82
N LEU A 44 9.87 7.21 9.50
CA LEU A 44 9.45 5.80 9.56
C LEU A 44 9.19 5.37 11.00
N ARG A 45 10.01 5.83 11.96
CA ARG A 45 9.84 5.52 13.38
C ARG A 45 8.56 6.13 13.93
N CYS A 46 8.28 7.41 13.64
CA CYS A 46 7.03 8.05 14.00
C CYS A 46 5.83 7.29 13.42
N TRP A 47 5.94 6.85 12.16
CA TRP A 47 4.88 6.12 11.49
C TRP A 47 4.64 4.73 12.08
N ALA A 48 5.69 4.03 12.52
CA ALA A 48 5.59 2.72 13.14
C ALA A 48 4.77 2.74 14.45
N PHE A 49 4.76 3.84 15.18
CA PHE A 49 3.97 3.97 16.41
C PHE A 49 2.46 4.07 16.18
N ARG A 50 2.01 4.28 14.93
CA ARG A 50 0.59 4.42 14.58
C ARG A 50 -0.26 3.23 14.98
N ASP A 51 0.28 2.04 14.78
CA ASP A 51 -0.46 0.77 14.90
C ASP A 51 -0.20 0.08 16.24
N GLU A 52 0.54 0.72 17.16
CA GLU A 52 0.73 0.21 18.51
C GLU A 52 -0.57 0.33 19.31
N ALA A 53 -0.89 -0.71 20.08
CA ALA A 53 -2.10 -0.73 20.92
C ALA A 53 -2.10 0.37 21.99
N SER A 54 -0.91 0.74 22.47
CA SER A 54 -0.70 1.86 23.39
C SER A 54 0.60 2.57 23.07
N ILE A 55 0.59 3.90 23.16
CA ILE A 55 1.77 4.73 22.97
C ILE A 55 2.27 5.28 24.31
N THR A 56 3.56 5.20 24.53
CA THR A 56 4.20 5.69 25.76
C THR A 56 4.42 7.20 25.71
N ARG A 57 4.55 7.85 26.86
CA ARG A 57 4.90 9.26 26.94
C ARG A 57 6.21 9.57 26.19
N LYS A 58 7.22 8.71 26.31
CA LYS A 58 8.51 8.88 25.61
C LYS A 58 8.35 8.87 24.09
N GLN A 59 7.45 8.06 23.55
CA GLN A 59 7.16 8.03 22.11
C GLN A 59 6.43 9.29 21.67
N VAL A 60 5.48 9.78 22.46
CA VAL A 60 4.81 11.06 22.19
C VAL A 60 5.82 12.21 22.19
N ASP A 61 6.67 12.29 23.22
CA ASP A 61 7.71 13.32 23.33
C ASP A 61 8.71 13.26 22.16
N TYR A 62 9.07 12.05 21.70
CA TYR A 62 9.89 11.87 20.49
C TYR A 62 9.19 12.39 19.24
N ILE A 63 7.91 12.02 19.03
CA ILE A 63 7.13 12.47 17.86
C ILE A 63 7.02 14.01 17.86
N GLN A 64 6.73 14.59 19.03
CA GLN A 64 6.66 16.05 19.19
C GLN A 64 7.99 16.71 18.83
N ASP A 65 9.12 16.25 19.40
CA ASP A 65 10.45 16.79 19.13
C ASP A 65 10.81 16.73 17.63
N ARG A 66 10.50 15.60 16.95
CA ARG A 66 10.76 15.46 15.52
C ARG A 66 9.84 16.35 14.67
N SER A 67 8.57 16.49 15.06
CA SER A 67 7.63 17.42 14.43
C SER A 67 8.12 18.86 14.55
N ASP A 68 8.54 19.28 15.73
CA ASP A 68 9.05 20.64 16.00
C ASP A 68 10.33 20.95 15.20
N LYS A 69 11.09 19.92 14.85
CA LYS A 69 12.26 19.98 13.96
C LYS A 69 11.91 19.90 12.47
N GLY A 70 10.62 19.94 12.13
CA GLY A 70 10.16 19.99 10.73
C GLY A 70 10.04 18.64 10.04
N ASN A 71 10.05 17.51 10.76
CA ASN A 71 9.82 16.22 10.14
C ASN A 71 8.33 16.03 9.78
N LEU A 72 8.01 16.06 8.49
CA LEU A 72 6.63 16.05 7.96
C LEU A 72 5.84 14.82 8.42
N LYS A 73 6.45 13.63 8.38
CA LYS A 73 5.78 12.39 8.79
C LYS A 73 5.47 12.35 10.29
N CYS A 74 6.38 12.90 11.12
CA CYS A 74 6.15 13.03 12.55
C CYS A 74 5.07 14.08 12.85
N THR A 75 4.99 15.17 12.08
CA THR A 75 3.93 16.18 12.19
C THR A 75 2.55 15.57 11.89
N ILE A 76 2.45 14.78 10.81
CA ILE A 76 1.21 14.06 10.48
C ILE A 76 0.87 13.07 11.59
N MET A 77 1.85 12.30 12.07
CA MET A 77 1.62 11.35 13.15
C MET A 77 1.16 12.02 14.43
N LEU A 78 1.75 13.15 14.80
CA LEU A 78 1.31 13.96 15.95
C LEU A 78 -0.15 14.42 15.79
N GLY A 79 -0.53 14.87 14.59
CA GLY A 79 -1.91 15.17 14.25
C GLY A 79 -2.84 13.99 14.48
N ASN A 80 -2.44 12.80 14.04
CA ASN A 80 -3.21 11.58 14.22
C ASN A 80 -3.36 11.20 15.71
N LEU A 81 -2.32 11.39 16.53
CA LEU A 81 -2.43 11.20 17.97
C LEU A 81 -3.47 12.11 18.60
N TYR A 82 -3.47 13.42 18.25
CA TYR A 82 -4.49 14.36 18.75
C TYR A 82 -5.88 14.06 18.21
N GLU A 83 -6.01 13.65 16.96
CA GLU A 83 -7.30 13.27 16.37
C GLU A 83 -7.93 12.09 17.10
N ARG A 84 -7.16 11.08 17.42
CA ARG A 84 -7.62 9.85 18.06
C ARG A 84 -7.63 9.92 19.59
N GLY A 85 -6.93 10.86 20.18
CA GLY A 85 -6.71 10.88 21.64
C GLY A 85 -5.78 9.75 22.09
N HIS A 86 -4.80 9.35 21.24
CA HIS A 86 -3.93 8.22 21.51
C HIS A 86 -2.62 8.70 22.16
N GLY A 87 -2.45 8.44 23.44
CA GLY A 87 -1.31 8.87 24.26
C GLY A 87 -1.32 10.37 24.62
N VAL A 88 -2.28 11.11 24.08
CA VAL A 88 -2.54 12.52 24.36
C VAL A 88 -4.05 12.76 24.50
N SER A 89 -4.48 13.85 25.13
CA SER A 89 -5.88 14.24 25.12
C SER A 89 -6.32 14.57 23.69
N ARG A 90 -7.50 14.11 23.30
CA ARG A 90 -8.06 14.38 21.96
C ARG A 90 -8.22 15.88 21.74
N ASP A 91 -7.73 16.38 20.61
CA ASP A 91 -7.77 17.78 20.23
C ASP A 91 -7.86 17.88 18.68
N ILE A 92 -9.08 17.95 18.16
CA ILE A 92 -9.35 18.02 16.72
C ILE A 92 -8.83 19.31 16.09
N PRO A 93 -9.03 20.50 16.68
CA PRO A 93 -8.44 21.74 16.18
C PRO A 93 -6.92 21.66 16.02
N LYS A 94 -6.22 21.09 17.01
CA LYS A 94 -4.76 20.92 16.96
C LYS A 94 -4.34 19.91 15.91
N ALA A 95 -5.04 18.78 15.79
CA ALA A 95 -4.81 17.80 14.73
C ALA A 95 -4.92 18.45 13.34
N LYS A 96 -6.00 19.20 13.11
CA LYS A 96 -6.23 19.92 11.87
C LYS A 96 -5.14 20.92 11.55
N ALA A 97 -4.69 21.72 12.54
CA ALA A 97 -3.62 22.68 12.36
C ALA A 97 -2.30 22.00 11.95
N LEU A 98 -1.96 20.86 12.59
CA LEU A 98 -0.77 20.06 12.24
C LEU A 98 -0.86 19.52 10.81
N TYR A 99 -1.99 18.99 10.37
CA TYR A 99 -2.18 18.54 9.00
C TYR A 99 -2.07 19.70 8.00
N GLN A 100 -2.68 20.87 8.31
CA GLN A 100 -2.61 22.05 7.44
C GLN A 100 -1.17 22.58 7.27
N ALA A 101 -0.36 22.48 8.31
CA ALA A 101 1.02 22.96 8.28
C ALA A 101 1.91 22.22 7.26
N VAL A 102 1.54 21.00 6.87
CA VAL A 102 2.33 20.15 5.97
C VAL A 102 1.60 19.71 4.69
N ALA A 103 0.35 20.16 4.51
CA ALA A 103 -0.52 19.67 3.44
C ALA A 103 0.01 19.94 2.02
N ASP A 104 0.73 21.04 1.81
CA ASP A 104 1.23 21.39 0.48
C ASP A 104 2.47 20.58 0.05
N VAL A 105 3.06 19.82 0.99
CA VAL A 105 4.28 19.04 0.75
C VAL A 105 4.14 17.54 1.04
N ASP A 106 3.05 17.14 1.71
CA ASP A 106 2.78 15.73 2.00
C ASP A 106 1.30 15.40 1.75
N GLU A 107 1.06 14.52 0.77
CA GLU A 107 -0.28 14.12 0.34
C GLU A 107 -1.13 13.46 1.44
N GLN A 108 -0.48 12.85 2.43
CA GLN A 108 -1.19 12.22 3.55
C GLN A 108 -1.91 13.26 4.42
N ALA A 109 -1.38 14.47 4.52
CA ALA A 109 -2.07 15.54 5.24
C ALA A 109 -3.39 15.92 4.58
N TYR A 110 -3.46 16.00 3.23
CA TYR A 110 -4.72 16.21 2.52
C TYR A 110 -5.71 15.07 2.74
N LEU A 111 -5.23 13.81 2.80
CA LEU A 111 -6.07 12.66 3.10
C LEU A 111 -6.73 12.82 4.48
N PHE A 112 -5.96 13.08 5.54
CA PHE A 112 -6.49 13.25 6.90
C PHE A 112 -7.41 14.47 7.03
N LEU A 113 -7.10 15.58 6.34
CA LEU A 113 -8.00 16.72 6.28
C LEU A 113 -9.33 16.38 5.57
N GLY A 114 -9.28 15.53 4.55
CA GLY A 114 -10.45 14.98 3.87
C GLY A 114 -11.30 14.12 4.79
N ASP A 115 -10.65 13.25 5.57
CA ASP A 115 -11.31 12.39 6.56
C ASP A 115 -11.99 13.22 7.65
N LEU A 116 -11.34 14.26 8.15
CA LEU A 116 -11.95 15.19 9.12
C LEU A 116 -13.17 15.91 8.54
N ALA A 117 -13.06 16.40 7.30
CA ALA A 117 -14.18 17.08 6.65
C ALA A 117 -15.36 16.13 6.38
N GLN A 118 -15.08 14.88 6.00
CA GLN A 118 -16.10 13.87 5.75
C GLN A 118 -16.78 13.38 7.03
N SER A 119 -16.01 13.17 8.09
CA SER A 119 -16.50 12.59 9.35
C SER A 119 -17.32 13.56 10.18
N GLY A 120 -17.16 14.85 9.98
CA GLY A 120 -17.81 15.87 10.80
C GLY A 120 -17.23 16.00 12.22
N LEU A 121 -16.00 15.53 12.43
CA LEU A 121 -15.33 15.66 13.74
C LEU A 121 -14.94 17.09 14.09
N ASP A 122 -14.79 17.95 13.07
CA ASP A 122 -14.42 19.37 13.18
C ASP A 122 -15.63 20.30 12.89
N GLY A 123 -16.85 19.80 13.04
CA GLY A 123 -18.09 20.49 12.70
C GLY A 123 -19.02 19.61 11.86
N PRO A 124 -20.09 20.12 11.27
CA PRO A 124 -20.93 19.34 10.37
C PRO A 124 -20.10 18.76 9.18
N PRO A 125 -20.43 17.54 8.70
CA PRO A 125 -19.75 16.98 7.55
C PRO A 125 -19.77 17.91 6.33
N ASP A 126 -18.59 18.19 5.77
CA ASP A 126 -18.41 18.98 4.57
C ASP A 126 -17.88 18.08 3.43
N TYR A 127 -18.80 17.42 2.74
CA TYR A 127 -18.47 16.51 1.63
C TYR A 127 -17.89 17.23 0.42
N VAL A 128 -18.22 18.51 0.19
CA VAL A 128 -17.63 19.30 -0.91
C VAL A 128 -16.14 19.47 -0.65
N LYS A 129 -15.80 19.90 0.55
CA LYS A 129 -14.40 20.04 0.98
C LYS A 129 -13.67 18.71 1.01
N ALA A 130 -14.30 17.64 1.52
CA ALA A 130 -13.72 16.31 1.52
C ALA A 130 -13.33 15.85 0.10
N ARG A 131 -14.24 15.99 -0.89
CA ARG A 131 -13.93 15.68 -2.30
C ARG A 131 -12.75 16.47 -2.84
N GLN A 132 -12.65 17.76 -2.52
CA GLN A 132 -11.54 18.61 -2.96
C GLN A 132 -10.21 18.14 -2.35
N LEU A 133 -10.20 17.82 -1.06
CA LEU A 133 -9.02 17.38 -0.33
C LEU A 133 -8.55 16.00 -0.80
N TYR A 134 -9.45 15.04 -0.96
CA TYR A 134 -9.11 13.73 -1.52
C TYR A 134 -8.57 13.82 -2.95
N ARG A 135 -9.14 14.72 -3.77
CA ARG A 135 -8.62 14.96 -5.14
C ARG A 135 -7.21 15.51 -5.12
N ARG A 136 -6.90 16.43 -4.17
CA ARG A 136 -5.54 16.93 -4.00
C ARG A 136 -4.59 15.83 -3.55
N ALA A 137 -4.98 15.03 -2.54
CA ALA A 137 -4.17 13.92 -2.06
C ALA A 137 -3.87 12.91 -3.18
N ALA A 138 -4.85 12.57 -4.00
CA ALA A 138 -4.68 11.66 -5.13
C ALA A 138 -3.81 12.23 -6.27
N ALA A 139 -3.78 13.57 -6.43
CA ALA A 139 -3.03 14.23 -7.52
C ALA A 139 -1.53 14.40 -7.23
N ILE A 140 -1.13 14.55 -5.95
CA ILE A 140 0.27 14.74 -5.59
C ILE A 140 1.05 13.44 -5.73
N LYS A 141 0.48 12.35 -5.28
CA LYS A 141 1.05 11.02 -5.34
C LYS A 141 -0.07 10.00 -5.35
N ASP A 142 0.11 8.91 -6.05
CA ASP A 142 -0.84 7.81 -6.14
C ASP A 142 -1.30 7.31 -4.75
N SER A 143 -2.24 8.01 -4.14
CA SER A 143 -2.81 7.68 -2.84
C SER A 143 -4.06 6.84 -2.99
N ALA A 144 -3.93 5.51 -2.88
CA ALA A 144 -5.06 4.60 -2.99
C ALA A 144 -6.16 4.87 -1.94
N SER A 145 -5.79 5.34 -0.75
CA SER A 145 -6.76 5.71 0.28
C SER A 145 -7.55 6.95 -0.07
N ALA A 146 -6.90 7.96 -0.67
CA ALA A 146 -7.59 9.16 -1.13
C ALA A 146 -8.49 8.87 -2.34
N GLU A 147 -8.02 8.04 -3.28
CA GLU A 147 -8.84 7.57 -4.40
C GLU A 147 -10.08 6.82 -3.91
N LEU A 148 -9.91 5.95 -2.91
CA LEU A 148 -11.01 5.22 -2.30
C LEU A 148 -12.03 6.15 -1.62
N GLY A 149 -11.58 7.13 -0.82
CA GLY A 149 -12.43 8.13 -0.19
C GLY A 149 -13.20 8.95 -1.23
N LEU A 150 -12.51 9.42 -2.28
CA LEU A 150 -13.12 10.16 -3.38
C LEU A 150 -14.14 9.30 -4.14
N ALA A 151 -13.79 8.04 -4.44
CA ALA A 151 -14.68 7.12 -5.15
C ALA A 151 -16.00 6.91 -4.40
N LYS A 152 -15.95 6.69 -3.08
CA LYS A 152 -17.15 6.55 -2.23
C LYS A 152 -18.05 7.78 -2.29
N LEU A 153 -17.47 8.98 -2.17
CA LEU A 153 -18.23 10.22 -2.25
C LEU A 153 -18.85 10.44 -3.64
N MET A 154 -18.13 10.05 -4.72
CA MET A 154 -18.64 10.13 -6.08
C MET A 154 -19.75 9.10 -6.35
N GLU A 155 -19.58 7.87 -5.87
CA GLU A 155 -20.60 6.80 -5.94
C GLU A 155 -21.91 7.25 -5.29
N GLU A 156 -21.82 7.91 -4.13
CA GLU A 156 -23.00 8.35 -3.35
C GLU A 156 -23.55 9.72 -3.75
N GLY A 157 -22.87 10.47 -4.61
CA GLY A 157 -23.25 11.85 -4.96
C GLY A 157 -23.06 12.85 -3.82
N LYS A 158 -22.29 12.50 -2.78
CA LYS A 158 -22.00 13.38 -1.66
C LYS A 158 -20.96 14.43 -2.05
N GLY A 159 -21.25 15.69 -1.77
CA GLY A 159 -20.36 16.82 -2.07
C GLY A 159 -20.26 17.19 -3.55
N GLY A 160 -21.23 16.77 -4.37
CA GLY A 160 -21.32 17.09 -5.80
C GLY A 160 -22.16 16.06 -6.55
N ALA A 161 -22.23 16.21 -7.87
CA ALA A 161 -22.98 15.27 -8.70
C ALA A 161 -22.47 13.81 -8.48
N GLN A 162 -23.42 12.89 -8.52
CA GLN A 162 -23.10 11.46 -8.54
C GLN A 162 -22.37 11.13 -9.86
N ASP A 163 -21.26 10.41 -9.75
CA ASP A 163 -20.45 9.99 -10.88
C ASP A 163 -19.96 8.56 -10.66
N GLN A 164 -20.79 7.61 -11.03
CA GLN A 164 -20.51 6.20 -10.87
C GLN A 164 -19.38 5.72 -11.79
N GLN A 165 -19.22 6.32 -12.97
CA GLN A 165 -18.14 5.99 -13.90
C GLN A 165 -16.78 6.47 -13.40
N GLY A 166 -16.73 7.71 -12.89
CA GLY A 166 -15.54 8.23 -12.23
C GLY A 166 -15.19 7.45 -10.97
N ALA A 167 -16.20 7.07 -10.17
CA ALA A 167 -16.01 6.21 -9.00
C ALA A 167 -15.43 4.84 -9.38
N MET A 168 -15.92 4.21 -10.46
CA MET A 168 -15.39 2.94 -10.98
C MET A 168 -13.90 3.05 -11.34
N ALA A 169 -13.50 4.10 -12.04
CA ALA A 169 -12.10 4.32 -12.39
C ALA A 169 -11.20 4.46 -11.16
N LEU A 170 -11.65 5.20 -10.16
CA LEU A 170 -10.93 5.38 -8.89
C LEU A 170 -10.86 4.09 -8.07
N TYR A 171 -11.94 3.32 -7.99
CA TYR A 171 -11.90 2.02 -7.33
C TYR A 171 -10.91 1.05 -8.01
N LEU A 172 -10.91 0.97 -9.35
CA LEU A 172 -9.95 0.16 -10.08
C LEU A 172 -8.50 0.59 -9.83
N SER A 173 -8.26 1.90 -9.72
CA SER A 173 -6.95 2.44 -9.35
C SER A 173 -6.57 2.08 -7.91
N ALA A 174 -7.48 2.26 -6.95
CA ALA A 174 -7.24 2.03 -5.53
C ALA A 174 -6.97 0.55 -5.17
N THR A 175 -7.31 -0.41 -6.05
CA THR A 175 -7.07 -1.85 -5.80
C THR A 175 -5.60 -2.20 -5.55
N ARG A 176 -4.65 -1.34 -5.93
CA ARG A 176 -3.21 -1.56 -5.73
C ARG A 176 -2.78 -1.58 -4.26
N SER A 177 -3.50 -0.90 -3.37
CA SER A 177 -3.16 -0.80 -1.94
C SER A 177 -4.37 -0.93 -1.01
N SER A 178 -5.56 -0.50 -1.42
CA SER A 178 -6.81 -0.57 -0.64
C SER A 178 -7.75 -1.62 -1.23
N PHE A 179 -7.22 -2.84 -1.38
CA PHE A 179 -7.83 -3.88 -2.20
C PHE A 179 -9.26 -4.25 -1.80
N GLY A 180 -9.53 -4.59 -0.54
CA GLY A 180 -10.83 -5.12 -0.11
C GLY A 180 -11.99 -4.17 -0.40
N GLU A 181 -11.92 -2.96 0.14
CA GLU A 181 -12.98 -1.95 0.00
C GLU A 181 -13.14 -1.47 -1.44
N ALA A 182 -12.03 -1.32 -2.16
CA ALA A 182 -12.06 -0.93 -3.57
C ALA A 182 -12.73 -2.00 -4.43
N TRP A 183 -12.41 -3.27 -4.19
CA TRP A 183 -13.04 -4.39 -4.88
C TRP A 183 -14.53 -4.49 -4.60
N ASP A 184 -14.94 -4.30 -3.34
CA ASP A 184 -16.37 -4.28 -2.96
C ASP A 184 -17.11 -3.12 -3.66
N GLY A 185 -16.49 -1.94 -3.80
CA GLY A 185 -17.02 -0.82 -4.56
C GLY A 185 -17.24 -1.17 -6.03
N ILE A 186 -16.23 -1.80 -6.67
CA ILE A 186 -16.32 -2.28 -8.06
C ILE A 186 -17.50 -3.26 -8.21
N GLN A 187 -17.65 -4.21 -7.30
CA GLN A 187 -18.73 -5.20 -7.37
C GLN A 187 -20.11 -4.54 -7.20
N ARG A 188 -20.26 -3.57 -6.29
CA ARG A 188 -21.52 -2.82 -6.12
C ARG A 188 -21.90 -2.06 -7.39
N LEU A 189 -20.94 -1.33 -7.98
CA LEU A 189 -21.19 -0.55 -9.21
C LEU A 189 -21.52 -1.45 -10.40
N ARG A 190 -20.88 -2.61 -10.52
CA ARG A 190 -21.24 -3.59 -11.54
C ARG A 190 -22.65 -4.16 -11.32
N ALA A 191 -23.00 -4.48 -10.09
CA ALA A 191 -24.33 -4.97 -9.76
C ALA A 191 -25.44 -3.92 -10.01
N SER A 192 -25.10 -2.62 -9.92
CA SER A 192 -26.02 -1.53 -10.30
C SER A 192 -26.10 -1.25 -11.80
N GLY A 193 -25.37 -2.00 -12.63
CA GLY A 193 -25.42 -1.89 -14.08
C GLY A 193 -24.39 -0.94 -14.69
N VAL A 194 -23.40 -0.46 -13.93
CA VAL A 194 -22.30 0.36 -14.46
C VAL A 194 -21.45 -0.49 -15.40
N THR A 195 -21.39 -0.06 -16.67
CA THR A 195 -20.58 -0.71 -17.70
C THR A 195 -19.14 -0.24 -17.64
N LEU A 196 -18.21 -1.11 -18.02
CA LEU A 196 -16.78 -0.80 -18.07
C LEU A 196 -16.37 -0.43 -19.50
N SER A 197 -15.44 0.51 -19.64
CA SER A 197 -14.72 0.71 -20.89
C SER A 197 -13.78 -0.46 -21.17
N ALA A 198 -13.30 -0.63 -22.40
CA ALA A 198 -12.37 -1.72 -22.74
C ALA A 198 -11.09 -1.69 -21.88
N GLU A 199 -10.57 -0.51 -21.55
CA GLU A 199 -9.42 -0.35 -20.66
C GLU A 199 -9.76 -0.75 -19.23
N GLN A 200 -10.93 -0.35 -18.74
CA GLN A 200 -11.42 -0.74 -17.41
C GLN A 200 -11.67 -2.26 -17.30
N GLU A 201 -12.20 -2.89 -18.36
CA GLU A 201 -12.36 -4.34 -18.43
C GLU A 201 -11.01 -5.07 -18.34
N GLN A 202 -10.02 -4.60 -19.08
CA GLN A 202 -8.68 -5.17 -19.00
C GLN A 202 -8.11 -5.04 -17.58
N ARG A 203 -8.22 -3.87 -16.97
CA ARG A 203 -7.76 -3.62 -15.61
C ARG A 203 -8.52 -4.48 -14.59
N TYR A 204 -9.83 -4.54 -14.71
CA TYR A 204 -10.68 -5.40 -13.89
C TYR A 204 -10.21 -6.86 -13.92
N ASN A 205 -9.99 -7.41 -15.12
CA ASN A 205 -9.53 -8.78 -15.29
C ASN A 205 -8.13 -9.01 -14.70
N GLN A 206 -7.21 -8.08 -14.84
CA GLN A 206 -5.89 -8.16 -14.19
C GLN A 206 -6.04 -8.25 -12.67
N VAL A 207 -6.88 -7.40 -12.08
CA VAL A 207 -7.17 -7.40 -10.65
C VAL A 207 -7.83 -8.71 -10.25
N TRP A 208 -8.87 -9.17 -10.96
CA TRP A 208 -9.56 -10.41 -10.67
C TRP A 208 -8.62 -11.62 -10.69
N VAL A 209 -7.78 -11.75 -11.72
CA VAL A 209 -6.78 -12.83 -11.83
C VAL A 209 -5.82 -12.80 -10.64
N GLY A 210 -5.29 -11.62 -10.29
CA GLY A 210 -4.40 -11.47 -9.13
C GLY A 210 -5.05 -11.94 -7.82
N ILE A 211 -6.34 -11.63 -7.63
CA ILE A 211 -7.13 -12.10 -6.48
C ILE A 211 -7.29 -13.61 -6.49
N ALA A 212 -7.77 -14.15 -7.63
CA ALA A 212 -8.03 -15.57 -7.77
C ALA A 212 -6.75 -16.37 -7.46
N GLN A 213 -5.62 -15.99 -8.04
CA GLN A 213 -4.31 -16.62 -7.80
C GLN A 213 -3.86 -16.51 -6.34
N SER A 214 -3.94 -15.31 -5.74
CA SER A 214 -3.52 -15.10 -4.35
C SER A 214 -4.36 -15.88 -3.35
N ARG A 215 -5.69 -15.95 -3.56
CA ARG A 215 -6.59 -16.74 -2.71
C ARG A 215 -6.37 -18.23 -2.89
N LEU A 216 -6.18 -18.68 -4.14
CA LEU A 216 -5.87 -20.07 -4.46
C LEU A 216 -4.56 -20.50 -3.82
N MET A 217 -3.50 -19.70 -3.91
CA MET A 217 -2.22 -19.98 -3.28
C MET A 217 -2.35 -20.16 -1.76
N ARG A 218 -3.09 -19.27 -1.08
CA ARG A 218 -3.35 -19.44 0.37
C ARG A 218 -4.15 -20.70 0.69
N ARG A 219 -5.08 -21.09 -0.19
CA ARG A 219 -5.82 -22.36 -0.02
C ARG A 219 -4.92 -23.56 -0.23
N MET A 220 -4.07 -23.54 -1.26
CA MET A 220 -3.07 -24.58 -1.53
C MET A 220 -2.15 -24.83 -0.34
N TRP A 221 -1.63 -23.78 0.30
CA TRP A 221 -0.78 -23.94 1.48
C TRP A 221 -1.51 -24.62 2.63
N ARG A 222 -2.77 -24.24 2.89
CA ARG A 222 -3.58 -24.92 3.92
C ARG A 222 -3.84 -26.38 3.57
N VAL A 223 -4.20 -26.68 2.34
CA VAL A 223 -4.42 -28.05 1.86
C VAL A 223 -3.13 -28.86 1.97
N GLN A 224 -1.99 -28.30 1.60
CA GLN A 224 -0.68 -28.92 1.77
C GLN A 224 -0.44 -29.32 3.24
N ASP A 225 -0.68 -28.42 4.18
CA ASP A 225 -0.48 -28.68 5.60
C ASP A 225 -1.49 -29.74 6.12
N GLU A 226 -2.76 -29.60 5.78
CA GLU A 226 -3.84 -30.51 6.18
C GLU A 226 -3.59 -31.95 5.70
N VAL A 227 -3.28 -32.11 4.41
CA VAL A 227 -3.05 -33.42 3.77
C VAL A 227 -1.73 -34.03 4.25
N SER A 228 -0.65 -33.25 4.33
CA SER A 228 0.64 -33.75 4.82
C SER A 228 0.58 -34.22 6.28
N ALA A 229 -0.22 -33.58 7.11
CA ALA A 229 -0.40 -34.00 8.51
C ALA A 229 -1.09 -35.37 8.64
N VAL A 230 -2.03 -35.68 7.74
CA VAL A 230 -2.80 -36.94 7.73
C VAL A 230 -2.01 -38.07 7.10
N PHE A 231 -1.50 -37.84 5.89
CA PHE A 231 -0.90 -38.90 5.06
C PHE A 231 0.60 -39.11 5.33
N LYS A 232 1.27 -38.15 5.99
CA LYS A 232 2.70 -38.24 6.35
C LYS A 232 3.56 -38.72 5.17
N PRO A 233 3.53 -38.03 4.01
CA PRO A 233 4.31 -38.41 2.84
C PRO A 233 5.78 -38.52 3.23
N GLY A 234 6.54 -39.39 2.55
CA GLY A 234 7.97 -39.59 2.80
C GLY A 234 8.80 -38.34 2.58
N PRO A 235 10.15 -38.46 2.70
CA PRO A 235 11.07 -37.31 2.58
C PRO A 235 11.06 -36.69 1.18
N GLU A 236 10.71 -37.47 0.17
CA GLU A 236 10.53 -36.96 -1.20
C GLU A 236 9.17 -36.28 -1.33
N ALA A 237 9.19 -35.01 -1.79
CA ALA A 237 7.97 -34.28 -2.03
C ALA A 237 7.13 -34.98 -3.11
N LYS A 238 5.86 -35.20 -2.83
CA LYS A 238 4.87 -35.65 -3.82
C LYS A 238 4.11 -34.45 -4.35
N HIS A 239 3.85 -34.43 -5.63
CA HIS A 239 3.14 -33.36 -6.32
C HIS A 239 1.76 -33.83 -6.73
N VAL A 240 0.75 -33.00 -6.48
CA VAL A 240 -0.58 -33.17 -7.05
C VAL A 240 -0.91 -31.91 -7.84
N ILE A 241 -0.87 -32.04 -9.17
CA ILE A 241 -1.22 -30.93 -10.06
C ILE A 241 -2.70 -31.00 -10.39
N VAL A 242 -3.43 -29.99 -9.97
CA VAL A 242 -4.87 -29.89 -10.15
C VAL A 242 -5.18 -28.73 -11.09
N LYS A 243 -5.92 -28.97 -12.15
CA LYS A 243 -6.56 -27.94 -12.95
C LYS A 243 -7.72 -27.36 -12.17
N VAL A 244 -7.64 -26.06 -11.89
CA VAL A 244 -8.67 -25.27 -11.23
C VAL A 244 -9.32 -24.39 -12.28
N GLN A 245 -10.59 -24.65 -12.57
CA GLN A 245 -11.31 -23.98 -13.65
C GLN A 245 -12.47 -23.17 -13.07
N TYR A 246 -12.54 -21.88 -13.47
CA TYR A 246 -13.74 -21.07 -13.29
C TYR A 246 -14.73 -21.36 -14.40
N GLN A 247 -16.00 -21.48 -14.04
CA GLN A 247 -17.11 -21.56 -14.96
C GLN A 247 -18.09 -20.42 -14.70
N GLN A 248 -18.54 -19.78 -15.76
CA GLN A 248 -19.46 -18.65 -15.68
C GLN A 248 -20.72 -19.01 -14.86
N GLY A 249 -21.08 -18.12 -13.93
CA GLY A 249 -22.21 -18.32 -13.03
C GLY A 249 -21.93 -19.20 -11.82
N SER A 250 -20.70 -19.68 -11.62
CA SER A 250 -20.33 -20.49 -10.45
C SER A 250 -19.20 -19.87 -9.66
N ALA A 251 -19.41 -19.67 -8.36
CA ALA A 251 -18.33 -19.31 -7.44
C ALA A 251 -17.43 -20.50 -7.06
N LEU A 252 -17.87 -21.73 -7.35
CA LEU A 252 -17.13 -22.94 -7.09
C LEU A 252 -16.24 -23.31 -8.26
N PRO A 253 -15.00 -23.80 -7.99
CA PRO A 253 -14.13 -24.31 -9.04
C PRO A 253 -14.62 -25.65 -9.55
N GLN A 254 -14.42 -25.90 -10.85
CA GLN A 254 -14.31 -27.26 -11.37
C GLN A 254 -12.86 -27.72 -11.23
N LEU A 255 -12.67 -28.93 -10.71
CA LEU A 255 -11.35 -29.48 -10.42
C LEU A 255 -11.14 -30.78 -11.17
N SER A 256 -9.96 -30.92 -11.78
CA SER A 256 -9.50 -32.20 -12.34
C SER A 256 -8.02 -32.40 -12.05
N ILE A 257 -7.63 -33.64 -11.79
CA ILE A 257 -6.22 -33.98 -11.59
C ILE A 257 -5.55 -34.07 -12.97
N GLU A 258 -4.48 -33.30 -13.14
CA GLU A 258 -3.58 -33.37 -14.31
C GLU A 258 -2.40 -34.30 -14.01
N HIS A 259 -1.92 -34.30 -12.77
CA HIS A 259 -0.86 -35.22 -12.31
C HIS A 259 -1.10 -35.59 -10.85
N GLY A 260 -1.20 -36.88 -10.55
CA GLY A 260 -1.43 -37.39 -9.20
C GLY A 260 -0.15 -37.74 -8.45
N SER A 261 -0.26 -37.87 -7.13
CA SER A 261 0.84 -38.25 -6.22
C SER A 261 1.24 -39.75 -6.32
N GLY A 262 0.47 -40.54 -7.02
CA GLY A 262 0.57 -42.00 -7.01
C GLY A 262 -0.25 -42.67 -5.87
N ASP A 263 -0.90 -41.88 -5.02
CA ASP A 263 -1.80 -42.33 -3.96
C ASP A 263 -3.18 -41.68 -4.17
N SER A 264 -4.15 -42.49 -4.57
CA SER A 264 -5.52 -42.02 -4.90
C SER A 264 -6.23 -41.40 -3.70
N ALA A 265 -6.00 -41.85 -2.46
CA ALA A 265 -6.61 -41.29 -1.29
C ALA A 265 -6.03 -39.89 -0.96
N MET A 266 -4.76 -39.71 -1.15
CA MET A 266 -4.05 -38.43 -1.02
C MET A 266 -4.54 -37.43 -2.10
N ASP A 267 -4.66 -37.89 -3.33
CA ASP A 267 -5.15 -37.09 -4.45
C ASP A 267 -6.60 -36.60 -4.21
N GLN A 268 -7.46 -37.48 -3.70
CA GLN A 268 -8.84 -37.10 -3.34
C GLN A 268 -8.92 -36.13 -2.18
N ALA A 269 -8.02 -36.25 -1.19
CA ALA A 269 -7.93 -35.29 -0.10
C ALA A 269 -7.54 -33.88 -0.60
N VAL A 270 -6.60 -33.80 -1.55
CA VAL A 270 -6.23 -32.52 -2.19
C VAL A 270 -7.42 -31.94 -2.95
N LEU A 271 -8.12 -32.73 -3.77
CA LEU A 271 -9.31 -32.26 -4.50
C LEU A 271 -10.38 -31.76 -3.54
N LYS A 272 -10.68 -32.50 -2.47
CA LYS A 272 -11.64 -32.08 -1.45
C LYS A 272 -11.25 -30.74 -0.83
N GLY A 273 -9.98 -30.63 -0.46
CA GLY A 273 -9.45 -29.40 0.12
C GLY A 273 -9.56 -28.21 -0.83
N LEU A 274 -9.15 -28.36 -2.08
CA LEU A 274 -9.27 -27.30 -3.09
C LEU A 274 -10.73 -26.97 -3.46
N GLY A 275 -11.66 -27.94 -3.34
CA GLY A 275 -13.08 -27.74 -3.59
C GLY A 275 -13.78 -26.74 -2.67
N GLU A 276 -13.15 -26.41 -1.54
CA GLU A 276 -13.63 -25.35 -0.65
C GLU A 276 -13.23 -23.93 -1.11
N TYR A 277 -12.39 -23.82 -2.14
CA TYR A 277 -12.03 -22.54 -2.73
C TYR A 277 -13.27 -21.84 -3.33
N ARG A 278 -13.30 -20.52 -3.24
CA ARG A 278 -14.36 -19.68 -3.83
C ARG A 278 -13.72 -18.54 -4.60
N PHE A 279 -14.17 -18.36 -5.85
CA PHE A 279 -13.82 -17.18 -6.62
C PHE A 279 -14.47 -15.91 -6.04
N ALA A 280 -13.79 -14.78 -6.17
CA ALA A 280 -14.30 -13.49 -5.73
C ALA A 280 -14.85 -12.72 -6.93
N GLY A 281 -16.14 -12.79 -7.14
CA GLY A 281 -16.77 -12.18 -8.32
C GLY A 281 -16.48 -12.97 -9.60
N GLU A 282 -16.86 -12.42 -10.72
CA GLU A 282 -16.77 -13.05 -12.03
C GLU A 282 -15.76 -12.34 -12.94
N PRO A 283 -14.90 -13.05 -13.66
CA PRO A 283 -14.06 -12.44 -14.69
C PRO A 283 -14.92 -11.95 -15.86
N LEU A 284 -14.42 -10.96 -16.55
CA LEU A 284 -14.95 -10.57 -17.86
C LEU A 284 -14.18 -11.37 -18.91
N LEU A 285 -14.75 -12.50 -19.29
CA LEU A 285 -14.12 -13.39 -20.25
C LEU A 285 -14.27 -12.81 -21.67
N PRO A 286 -13.24 -12.94 -22.52
CA PRO A 286 -13.35 -12.56 -23.93
C PRO A 286 -14.53 -13.24 -24.62
N PRO A 287 -15.09 -12.62 -25.67
CA PRO A 287 -16.17 -13.21 -26.44
C PRO A 287 -15.83 -14.65 -26.87
N GLY A 288 -16.76 -15.58 -26.64
CA GLY A 288 -16.60 -16.99 -26.95
C GLY A 288 -15.87 -17.83 -25.89
N ARG A 289 -15.24 -17.22 -24.87
CA ARG A 289 -14.70 -17.93 -23.71
C ARG A 289 -15.70 -17.94 -22.56
N LYS A 290 -15.98 -19.14 -22.02
CA LYS A 290 -16.83 -19.31 -20.82
C LYS A 290 -16.06 -19.77 -19.58
N THR A 291 -14.77 -19.98 -19.73
CA THR A 291 -13.91 -20.54 -18.68
C THR A 291 -12.61 -19.78 -18.56
N TRP A 292 -12.09 -19.73 -17.35
CA TRP A 292 -10.71 -19.39 -17.01
C TRP A 292 -10.11 -20.53 -16.22
N GLU A 293 -8.84 -20.86 -16.45
CA GLU A 293 -8.19 -21.99 -15.79
C GLU A 293 -6.77 -21.65 -15.33
N VAL A 294 -6.34 -22.37 -14.29
CA VAL A 294 -4.97 -22.33 -13.78
C VAL A 294 -4.59 -23.69 -13.21
N LEU A 295 -3.32 -24.04 -13.28
CA LEU A 295 -2.78 -25.23 -12.62
C LEU A 295 -2.36 -24.88 -11.20
N ALA A 296 -2.81 -25.69 -10.24
CA ALA A 296 -2.45 -25.64 -8.84
C ALA A 296 -1.53 -26.83 -8.53
N ASP A 297 -0.25 -26.57 -8.26
CA ASP A 297 0.73 -27.60 -7.86
C ASP A 297 0.83 -27.65 -6.34
N VAL A 298 0.24 -28.68 -5.74
CA VAL A 298 0.24 -28.90 -4.28
C VAL A 298 1.38 -29.83 -3.91
N HIS A 299 2.38 -29.29 -3.21
CA HIS A 299 3.58 -30.00 -2.79
C HIS A 299 3.35 -30.66 -1.42
N LEU A 300 3.27 -31.97 -1.39
CA LEU A 300 3.07 -32.75 -0.19
C LEU A 300 4.39 -33.32 0.30
N LYS A 301 4.84 -32.91 1.48
CA LYS A 301 6.09 -33.37 2.10
C LYS A 301 5.91 -33.58 3.60
N SER A 302 6.68 -34.49 4.19
CA SER A 302 6.79 -34.57 5.64
C SER A 302 7.43 -33.30 6.20
N ARG A 303 6.96 -32.84 7.35
CA ARG A 303 7.62 -31.76 8.11
C ARG A 303 8.90 -32.30 8.74
#